data_b934fbea90dc89bb20978f5db53917e5
#
_entry.id   b934fbea90dc89bb20978f5db53917e5
#
_cell.length_a   1.000
_cell.length_b   1.000
_cell.length_c   1.000
_cell.angle_alpha   90.00
_cell.angle_beta   90.00
_cell.angle_gamma   90.00
#
_symmetry.space_group_name_H-M   'P 1'
#
loop_
_entity.id
_entity.type
_entity.pdbx_description
1 polymer ?
#
loop_
_entity_poly.entity_id
_entity_poly.type
_entity_poly.pdbx_seq_one_letter_code
_entity_poly.pdbx_strand_id
1 'polypeptide(L)'
;MLKHMQPKYIQMVRICRLLGSVALFALAAYATPPVSCSQGARQYFPCELTFEMQPDELKSPQSAVNDDLLRVEFRGPSHTTYMMRGFWDGGRTLRIRFTPTEAGEWAYRITSASKRLNEQEAKFTASETAEAGMVNVANLRHWRSTNKKPHLWLGAEAPWLDLDQPAFETWLDARKKNGFTHIRGTILSGHGNNKPFAADGQPDLAYFQALDKRILAVADRSFTADLIIADQAFVESGAFKDREKMEPLLRYVVARYGGLNVTWQGIEHFDDMAGSRGLLRDMGLFLKQLDGFRHPRSSDARASSSPLMGDGWMNYIVEASPRPEVAAVEHQFTEMPSVHVVSTAEPAGFRHELWNATTNGQYLSVPYEALRNDANAKAVETWYKLVSDARHWEYEPFFDVSGARAVAVDGRKDPNAEVDFVECLTYAQSPGIVEVTLPRHKYNPYWVNPSTGEEIPLKDIRTEVISRQTPDNISDWVLYLPREGRKESMARSYYFESITPPVQEPEVDVAKTPFDVVDPPGEQLSLQTPVPFKIKLTKNNRATRAMQYVWWGEVISSGEGLRLLAIGPAGFLSVPKALASPGGILTLRLEAINANGKAYEIDRVYTLTP
;
A
#
# COMPACT_ATOMS: atom_id res chain seq x y z
N MET A 1 25.84 -79.79 -24.23
CA MET A 1 24.55 -80.49 -24.41
C MET A 1 23.46 -79.45 -24.43
N LEU A 2 22.96 -79.21 -25.61
CA LEU A 2 21.79 -78.41 -25.90
C LEU A 2 20.55 -79.18 -25.61
N LYS A 3 19.50 -78.59 -24.98
CA LYS A 3 18.13 -78.66 -25.46
C LYS A 3 17.12 -78.17 -24.42
N HIS A 4 16.24 -77.29 -24.94
CA HIS A 4 14.89 -77.00 -24.43
C HIS A 4 14.75 -76.02 -23.27
N MET A 5 14.59 -74.75 -23.61
CA MET A 5 13.53 -73.92 -22.98
C MET A 5 12.77 -73.18 -24.08
N GLN A 6 11.50 -73.47 -24.11
CA GLN A 6 10.52 -73.02 -25.10
C GLN A 6 10.01 -71.58 -24.82
N PRO A 7 9.33 -70.96 -25.77
CA PRO A 7 9.11 -69.51 -25.86
C PRO A 7 7.80 -69.11 -25.17
N LYS A 8 7.88 -68.62 -23.95
CA LYS A 8 6.76 -67.95 -23.25
C LYS A 8 7.03 -66.49 -22.85
N TYR A 9 8.12 -65.91 -23.29
CA TYR A 9 8.52 -64.55 -22.90
C TYR A 9 8.28 -63.46 -23.96
N ILE A 10 7.72 -63.78 -25.14
CA ILE A 10 7.53 -62.82 -26.22
C ILE A 10 6.14 -62.16 -26.27
N GLN A 11 5.18 -62.62 -25.47
CA GLN A 11 3.85 -62.02 -25.43
C GLN A 11 3.63 -61.01 -24.30
N MET A 12 4.54 -60.88 -23.33
CA MET A 12 4.40 -59.95 -22.23
C MET A 12 5.03 -58.56 -22.44
N VAL A 13 5.82 -58.39 -23.52
CA VAL A 13 6.49 -57.15 -23.87
C VAL A 13 5.69 -56.31 -24.88
N ARG A 14 4.60 -56.84 -25.45
CA ARG A 14 3.72 -56.10 -26.37
C ARG A 14 2.49 -55.46 -25.73
N ILE A 15 2.18 -55.75 -24.48
CA ILE A 15 1.02 -55.17 -23.73
C ILE A 15 1.47 -53.94 -22.89
N CYS A 16 2.76 -53.79 -22.58
CA CYS A 16 3.25 -52.62 -21.85
C CYS A 16 3.62 -51.42 -22.72
N ARG A 17 3.36 -51.42 -24.03
CA ARG A 17 3.60 -50.27 -24.91
C ARG A 17 2.34 -49.54 -25.39
N LEU A 18 1.18 -49.85 -24.86
CA LEU A 18 -0.08 -49.22 -25.24
C LEU A 18 -0.80 -48.49 -24.07
N LEU A 19 -0.13 -48.32 -22.92
CA LEU A 19 -0.63 -47.57 -21.75
C LEU A 19 0.30 -46.46 -21.28
N GLY A 20 1.16 -45.94 -22.17
CA GLY A 20 2.15 -44.90 -21.84
C GLY A 20 2.00 -43.58 -22.60
N SER A 21 0.79 -43.16 -22.92
CA SER A 21 0.55 -41.82 -23.47
C SER A 21 -0.78 -41.26 -22.92
N VAL A 22 -0.94 -41.26 -21.61
CA VAL A 22 -1.80 -40.27 -20.97
C VAL A 22 -0.92 -39.02 -20.93
N ALA A 23 -0.99 -38.19 -21.98
CA ALA A 23 -0.55 -36.85 -21.91
C ALA A 23 -1.31 -36.20 -20.75
N LEU A 24 -0.63 -35.92 -19.64
CA LEU A 24 -1.05 -34.88 -18.72
C LEU A 24 -1.06 -33.58 -19.53
N PHE A 25 -2.20 -33.29 -20.14
CA PHE A 25 -2.54 -31.90 -20.41
C PHE A 25 -2.65 -31.26 -19.03
N ALA A 26 -1.59 -30.60 -18.57
CA ALA A 26 -1.71 -29.55 -17.61
C ALA A 26 -2.72 -28.58 -18.24
N LEU A 27 -3.96 -28.60 -17.78
CA LEU A 27 -4.91 -27.53 -18.01
C LEU A 27 -4.22 -26.29 -17.44
N ALA A 28 -3.63 -25.50 -18.32
CA ALA A 28 -3.25 -24.15 -18.00
C ALA A 28 -4.55 -23.49 -17.49
N ALA A 29 -4.60 -23.20 -16.22
CA ALA A 29 -5.70 -22.45 -15.61
C ALA A 29 -5.61 -21.04 -16.14
N TYR A 30 -6.21 -20.79 -17.31
CA TYR A 30 -6.43 -19.41 -17.78
C TYR A 30 -7.33 -18.73 -16.78
N ALA A 31 -7.02 -17.47 -16.42
CA ALA A 31 -7.92 -16.66 -15.64
C ALA A 31 -9.33 -16.73 -16.26
N THR A 32 -10.24 -17.34 -15.55
CA THR A 32 -11.62 -17.49 -16.00
C THR A 32 -12.26 -16.12 -16.02
N PRO A 33 -13.01 -15.74 -17.07
CA PRO A 33 -13.77 -14.50 -17.07
C PRO A 33 -14.70 -14.49 -15.85
N PRO A 34 -14.99 -13.31 -15.26
CA PRO A 34 -15.90 -13.21 -14.14
C PRO A 34 -17.23 -13.91 -14.45
N VAL A 35 -17.74 -14.65 -13.50
CA VAL A 35 -19.05 -15.28 -13.65
C VAL A 35 -20.14 -14.24 -13.80
N SER A 36 -21.22 -14.54 -14.52
CA SER A 36 -22.41 -13.69 -14.49
C SER A 36 -22.96 -13.58 -13.07
N CYS A 37 -23.30 -12.38 -12.60
CA CYS A 37 -23.89 -12.23 -11.27
C CYS A 37 -25.14 -13.09 -11.07
N SER A 38 -25.91 -13.34 -12.14
CA SER A 38 -27.09 -14.19 -12.11
C SER A 38 -26.81 -15.71 -12.04
N GLN A 39 -25.57 -16.16 -12.24
CA GLN A 39 -25.22 -17.57 -12.45
C GLN A 39 -24.11 -18.11 -11.54
N GLY A 40 -23.88 -17.55 -10.38
CA GLY A 40 -22.90 -18.10 -9.47
C GLY A 40 -22.04 -17.03 -8.76
N ALA A 41 -22.65 -15.91 -8.43
CA ALA A 41 -22.00 -14.90 -7.61
C ALA A 41 -21.52 -15.48 -6.27
N ARG A 42 -20.34 -15.10 -5.85
CA ARG A 42 -19.73 -15.48 -4.58
C ARG A 42 -19.34 -14.23 -3.80
N GLN A 43 -19.54 -14.28 -2.51
CA GLN A 43 -19.08 -13.22 -1.62
C GLN A 43 -17.57 -12.96 -1.83
N TYR A 44 -17.18 -11.70 -1.95
CA TYR A 44 -15.79 -11.22 -2.14
C TYR A 44 -15.12 -11.60 -3.47
N PHE A 45 -15.85 -12.19 -4.40
CA PHE A 45 -15.36 -12.44 -5.76
C PHE A 45 -16.16 -11.64 -6.79
N PRO A 46 -15.50 -11.12 -7.82
CA PRO A 46 -16.17 -10.32 -8.82
C PRO A 46 -17.14 -11.14 -9.68
N CYS A 47 -18.25 -10.52 -10.01
CA CYS A 47 -19.18 -10.99 -11.03
C CYS A 47 -19.49 -9.87 -12.01
N GLU A 48 -20.05 -10.18 -13.18
CA GLU A 48 -20.38 -9.21 -14.22
C GLU A 48 -21.85 -9.27 -14.63
N LEU A 49 -22.42 -8.11 -14.94
CA LEU A 49 -23.62 -7.95 -15.75
C LEU A 49 -23.20 -7.45 -17.13
N THR A 50 -23.73 -8.06 -18.19
CA THR A 50 -23.44 -7.69 -19.58
C THR A 50 -24.71 -7.20 -20.26
N PHE A 51 -24.60 -6.07 -20.95
CA PHE A 51 -25.70 -5.41 -21.63
C PHE A 51 -25.33 -5.16 -23.09
N GLU A 52 -26.14 -5.73 -24.01
CA GLU A 52 -26.03 -5.42 -25.44
C GLU A 52 -26.94 -4.23 -25.77
N MET A 53 -26.30 -3.14 -26.20
CA MET A 53 -26.99 -1.90 -26.59
C MET A 53 -27.55 -1.99 -28.01
N GLN A 54 -28.68 -1.37 -28.23
CA GLN A 54 -29.22 -1.24 -29.59
C GLN A 54 -28.45 -0.17 -30.39
N PRO A 55 -28.53 -0.18 -31.75
CA PRO A 55 -27.79 0.78 -32.56
C PRO A 55 -28.13 2.26 -32.29
N ASP A 56 -29.35 2.54 -31.84
CA ASP A 56 -29.82 3.86 -31.46
C ASP A 56 -29.49 4.27 -30.03
N GLU A 57 -29.18 3.30 -29.17
CA GLU A 57 -28.80 3.51 -27.77
C GLU A 57 -27.29 3.83 -27.58
N LEU A 58 -26.45 3.34 -28.51
CA LEU A 58 -25.00 3.57 -28.49
C LEU A 58 -24.52 4.07 -29.85
N LYS A 59 -24.37 5.38 -29.99
CA LYS A 59 -24.04 6.04 -31.25
C LYS A 59 -22.61 5.83 -31.72
N SER A 60 -21.67 5.75 -30.78
CA SER A 60 -20.26 5.53 -31.06
C SER A 60 -19.52 4.99 -29.80
N PRO A 61 -18.35 4.35 -29.95
CA PRO A 61 -17.50 4.00 -28.83
C PRO A 61 -17.16 5.20 -27.94
N GLN A 62 -16.92 6.37 -28.52
CA GLN A 62 -16.62 7.60 -27.79
C GLN A 62 -17.77 8.05 -26.90
N SER A 63 -19.04 7.91 -27.34
CA SER A 63 -20.19 8.22 -26.49
C SER A 63 -20.31 7.25 -25.30
N ALA A 64 -19.86 5.99 -25.46
CA ALA A 64 -19.83 5.01 -24.36
C ALA A 64 -18.82 5.35 -23.25
N VAL A 65 -17.76 6.09 -23.60
CA VAL A 65 -16.72 6.52 -22.65
C VAL A 65 -17.06 7.87 -22.02
N ASN A 66 -17.53 8.81 -22.83
CA ASN A 66 -17.82 10.19 -22.41
C ASN A 66 -19.15 10.31 -21.64
N ASP A 67 -20.15 9.54 -22.07
CA ASP A 67 -21.49 9.61 -21.51
C ASP A 67 -21.68 8.54 -20.43
N ASP A 68 -22.22 8.90 -19.29
CA ASP A 68 -22.54 7.96 -18.18
C ASP A 68 -23.84 7.19 -18.53
N LEU A 69 -23.75 6.34 -19.55
CA LEU A 69 -24.90 5.70 -20.21
C LEU A 69 -25.59 4.66 -19.33
N LEU A 70 -24.88 4.09 -18.38
CA LEU A 70 -25.35 2.95 -17.59
C LEU A 70 -24.80 2.99 -16.16
N ARG A 71 -25.72 3.00 -15.20
CA ARG A 71 -25.43 2.84 -13.77
C ARG A 71 -26.29 1.72 -13.21
N VAL A 72 -25.76 1.01 -12.22
CA VAL A 72 -26.50 -0.01 -11.50
C VAL A 72 -26.31 0.22 -10.01
N GLU A 73 -27.43 0.38 -9.30
CA GLU A 73 -27.46 0.38 -7.85
C GLU A 73 -27.65 -1.06 -7.37
N PHE A 74 -26.71 -1.58 -6.62
CA PHE A 74 -26.78 -2.88 -5.96
C PHE A 74 -27.14 -2.68 -4.49
N ARG A 75 -28.11 -3.44 -4.00
CA ARG A 75 -28.55 -3.43 -2.60
C ARG A 75 -28.36 -4.81 -1.99
N GLY A 76 -27.51 -4.88 -0.96
CA GLY A 76 -27.17 -6.11 -0.25
C GLY A 76 -28.19 -6.53 0.80
N PRO A 77 -28.00 -7.71 1.40
CA PRO A 77 -28.84 -8.26 2.47
C PRO A 77 -28.96 -7.33 3.69
N SER A 78 -27.89 -6.62 4.06
CA SER A 78 -27.88 -5.62 5.14
C SER A 78 -28.46 -4.25 4.74
N HIS A 79 -29.02 -4.14 3.53
CA HIS A 79 -29.50 -2.89 2.92
C HIS A 79 -28.41 -1.87 2.58
N THR A 80 -27.14 -2.23 2.66
CA THR A 80 -26.05 -1.42 2.12
C THR A 80 -26.17 -1.32 0.60
N THR A 81 -25.98 -0.13 0.05
CA THR A 81 -26.10 0.13 -1.38
C THR A 81 -24.78 0.56 -2.00
N TYR A 82 -24.54 0.10 -3.22
CA TYR A 82 -23.36 0.43 -4.01
C TYR A 82 -23.79 0.86 -5.42
N MET A 83 -23.25 1.99 -5.89
CA MET A 83 -23.50 2.49 -7.23
C MET A 83 -22.33 2.17 -8.15
N MET A 84 -22.54 1.30 -9.13
CA MET A 84 -21.55 0.94 -10.14
C MET A 84 -21.87 1.57 -11.48
N ARG A 85 -20.82 1.89 -12.24
CA ARG A 85 -20.93 2.43 -13.59
C ARG A 85 -20.57 1.38 -14.62
N GLY A 86 -21.23 1.44 -15.79
CA GLY A 86 -20.90 0.62 -16.93
C GLY A 86 -19.65 1.09 -17.65
N PHE A 87 -18.89 0.15 -18.18
CA PHE A 87 -17.78 0.42 -19.08
C PHE A 87 -18.00 -0.26 -20.42
N TRP A 88 -17.50 0.38 -21.47
CA TRP A 88 -17.55 -0.18 -22.81
C TRP A 88 -16.48 -1.27 -22.99
N ASP A 89 -16.90 -2.43 -23.53
CA ASP A 89 -16.03 -3.59 -23.77
C ASP A 89 -16.04 -4.07 -25.24
N GLY A 90 -16.28 -3.15 -26.14
CA GLY A 90 -16.25 -3.38 -27.58
C GLY A 90 -17.62 -3.51 -28.24
N GLY A 91 -17.67 -3.20 -29.52
CA GLY A 91 -18.92 -3.24 -30.29
C GLY A 91 -20.05 -2.44 -29.64
N ARG A 92 -21.11 -3.10 -29.24
CA ARG A 92 -22.24 -2.53 -28.51
C ARG A 92 -22.37 -3.05 -27.09
N THR A 93 -21.33 -3.66 -26.57
CA THR A 93 -21.34 -4.30 -25.24
C THR A 93 -20.92 -3.31 -24.16
N LEU A 94 -21.76 -3.13 -23.16
CA LEU A 94 -21.44 -2.50 -21.89
C LEU A 94 -21.42 -3.56 -20.78
N ARG A 95 -20.48 -3.44 -19.84
CA ARG A 95 -20.37 -4.33 -18.70
C ARG A 95 -20.41 -3.54 -17.39
N ILE A 96 -20.91 -4.18 -16.35
CA ILE A 96 -20.81 -3.75 -14.96
C ILE A 96 -20.06 -4.83 -14.19
N ARG A 97 -18.99 -4.48 -13.51
CA ARG A 97 -18.31 -5.36 -12.52
C ARG A 97 -18.79 -5.03 -11.13
N PHE A 98 -19.04 -6.07 -10.36
CA PHE A 98 -19.46 -5.93 -8.99
C PHE A 98 -18.93 -7.08 -8.14
N THR A 99 -18.49 -6.76 -6.91
CA THR A 99 -18.06 -7.76 -5.92
C THR A 99 -19.04 -7.75 -4.75
N PRO A 100 -19.88 -8.78 -4.58
CA PRO A 100 -20.77 -8.88 -3.43
C PRO A 100 -19.98 -8.87 -2.12
N THR A 101 -20.29 -7.96 -1.20
CA THR A 101 -19.61 -7.85 0.10
C THR A 101 -20.26 -8.72 1.18
N GLU A 102 -21.42 -9.30 0.89
CA GLU A 102 -22.20 -10.14 1.80
C GLU A 102 -22.71 -11.37 1.06
N ALA A 103 -22.86 -12.48 1.77
CA ALA A 103 -23.60 -13.63 1.28
C ALA A 103 -25.10 -13.38 1.40
N GLY A 104 -25.90 -13.92 0.48
CA GLY A 104 -27.35 -13.79 0.49
C GLY A 104 -27.92 -13.14 -0.76
N GLU A 105 -29.18 -12.72 -0.68
CA GLU A 105 -29.92 -12.11 -1.79
C GLU A 105 -29.52 -10.65 -1.98
N TRP A 106 -29.10 -10.34 -3.20
CA TRP A 106 -28.83 -9.00 -3.71
C TRP A 106 -29.91 -8.58 -4.69
N ALA A 107 -30.39 -7.35 -4.57
CA ALA A 107 -31.24 -6.69 -5.58
C ALA A 107 -30.42 -5.66 -6.33
N TYR A 108 -30.73 -5.43 -7.61
CA TYR A 108 -30.16 -4.32 -8.34
C TYR A 108 -31.22 -3.59 -9.19
N ARG A 109 -30.97 -2.28 -9.39
CA ARG A 109 -31.78 -1.41 -10.24
C ARG A 109 -30.89 -0.67 -11.22
N ILE A 110 -31.36 -0.60 -12.48
CA ILE A 110 -30.63 0.01 -13.58
C ILE A 110 -31.11 1.46 -13.77
N THR A 111 -30.16 2.38 -13.91
CA THR A 111 -30.38 3.74 -14.43
C THR A 111 -29.64 3.88 -15.75
N SER A 112 -30.35 4.19 -16.82
CA SER A 112 -29.77 4.27 -18.16
C SER A 112 -30.48 5.33 -19.03
N ALA A 113 -29.72 5.89 -19.98
CA ALA A 113 -30.31 6.68 -21.06
C ALA A 113 -31.19 5.84 -22.03
N SER A 114 -30.96 4.51 -22.06
CA SER A 114 -31.81 3.57 -22.80
C SER A 114 -33.14 3.37 -22.10
N LYS A 115 -34.25 3.76 -22.73
CA LYS A 115 -35.61 3.53 -22.19
C LYS A 115 -35.90 2.05 -21.93
N ARG A 116 -35.26 1.15 -22.68
CA ARG A 116 -35.43 -0.30 -22.56
C ARG A 116 -34.79 -0.84 -21.27
N LEU A 117 -33.66 -0.26 -20.85
CA LEU A 117 -32.91 -0.70 -19.67
C LEU A 117 -33.28 0.08 -18.42
N ASN A 118 -33.70 1.34 -18.57
CA ASN A 118 -33.96 2.22 -17.44
C ASN A 118 -35.05 1.66 -16.50
N GLU A 119 -34.78 1.71 -15.21
CA GLU A 119 -35.66 1.23 -14.13
C GLU A 119 -35.89 -0.28 -14.10
N GLN A 120 -35.20 -1.06 -14.91
CA GLN A 120 -35.23 -2.51 -14.74
C GLN A 120 -34.61 -2.92 -13.41
N GLU A 121 -35.24 -3.90 -12.78
CA GLU A 121 -34.81 -4.47 -11.49
C GLU A 121 -34.66 -5.98 -11.64
N ALA A 122 -33.67 -6.55 -10.94
CA ALA A 122 -33.53 -8.00 -10.84
C ALA A 122 -32.81 -8.36 -9.54
N LYS A 123 -32.71 -9.65 -9.25
CA LYS A 123 -32.07 -10.21 -8.06
C LYS A 123 -31.12 -11.32 -8.42
N PHE A 124 -30.13 -11.53 -7.57
CA PHE A 124 -29.26 -12.69 -7.60
C PHE A 124 -28.84 -13.08 -6.18
N THR A 125 -28.28 -14.26 -6.01
CA THR A 125 -27.78 -14.72 -4.72
C THR A 125 -26.28 -14.90 -4.78
N ALA A 126 -25.55 -14.33 -3.81
CA ALA A 126 -24.13 -14.58 -3.59
C ALA A 126 -23.93 -15.67 -2.52
N SER A 127 -23.16 -16.69 -2.86
CA SER A 127 -22.81 -17.75 -1.90
C SER A 127 -21.72 -17.26 -0.94
N GLU A 128 -21.76 -17.77 0.30
CA GLU A 128 -20.75 -17.47 1.32
C GLU A 128 -19.38 -18.03 0.94
N THR A 129 -18.31 -17.34 1.36
CA THR A 129 -16.92 -17.77 1.23
C THR A 129 -16.16 -17.56 2.53
N ALA A 130 -15.00 -18.24 2.67
CA ALA A 130 -14.11 -18.07 3.81
C ALA A 130 -13.13 -16.87 3.65
N GLU A 131 -13.19 -16.14 2.52
CA GLU A 131 -12.27 -15.06 2.21
C GLU A 131 -12.48 -13.83 3.12
N ALA A 132 -11.47 -12.96 3.15
CA ALA A 132 -11.46 -11.84 4.07
C ALA A 132 -12.23 -10.61 3.55
N GLY A 133 -12.38 -10.50 2.24
CA GLY A 133 -13.04 -9.37 1.59
C GLY A 133 -12.13 -8.19 1.33
N MET A 134 -12.74 -7.01 1.13
CA MET A 134 -12.04 -5.79 0.75
C MET A 134 -11.27 -5.19 1.92
N VAL A 135 -10.13 -4.55 1.61
CA VAL A 135 -9.32 -3.84 2.58
C VAL A 135 -9.96 -2.50 2.96
N ASN A 136 -9.87 -2.15 4.23
CA ASN A 136 -10.37 -0.89 4.79
C ASN A 136 -9.41 -0.37 5.85
N VAL A 137 -9.37 0.96 6.03
CA VAL A 137 -8.64 1.58 7.13
C VAL A 137 -9.30 1.22 8.46
N ALA A 138 -8.49 0.98 9.48
CA ALA A 138 -8.91 0.67 10.85
C ALA A 138 -7.91 1.23 11.87
N ASN A 139 -8.37 1.47 13.11
CA ASN A 139 -7.53 1.97 14.20
C ASN A 139 -6.63 3.15 13.78
N LEU A 140 -7.17 4.11 13.03
CA LEU A 140 -6.49 5.27 12.44
C LEU A 140 -5.37 4.87 11.46
N ARG A 141 -4.36 4.11 11.89
CA ARG A 141 -3.10 3.83 11.19
C ARG A 141 -2.96 2.38 10.71
N HIS A 142 -4.03 1.59 10.78
CA HIS A 142 -3.98 0.16 10.47
C HIS A 142 -5.03 -0.26 9.44
N TRP A 143 -5.06 -1.56 9.15
CA TRP A 143 -5.90 -2.14 8.13
C TRP A 143 -6.73 -3.30 8.66
N ARG A 144 -7.94 -3.40 8.16
CA ARG A 144 -8.81 -4.56 8.34
C ARG A 144 -9.44 -5.00 7.03
N SER A 145 -9.92 -6.21 6.98
CA SER A 145 -10.78 -6.69 5.90
C SER A 145 -12.27 -6.48 6.22
N THR A 146 -13.14 -6.60 5.22
CA THR A 146 -14.59 -6.43 5.38
C THR A 146 -15.18 -7.39 6.41
N ASN A 147 -14.63 -8.59 6.55
CA ASN A 147 -15.01 -9.57 7.58
C ASN A 147 -14.55 -9.20 9.01
N LYS A 148 -14.07 -7.98 9.21
CA LYS A 148 -13.59 -7.43 10.50
C LYS A 148 -12.37 -8.15 11.08
N LYS A 149 -11.56 -8.81 10.25
CA LYS A 149 -10.26 -9.37 10.67
C LYS A 149 -9.12 -8.43 10.35
N PRO A 150 -8.01 -8.50 11.11
CA PRO A 150 -6.79 -7.79 10.78
C PRO A 150 -6.34 -8.06 9.34
N HIS A 151 -5.83 -7.05 8.68
CA HIS A 151 -5.27 -7.19 7.35
C HIS A 151 -3.81 -6.73 7.37
N LEU A 152 -2.89 -7.68 7.15
CA LEU A 152 -1.48 -7.38 7.00
C LEU A 152 -1.22 -6.96 5.55
N TRP A 153 -0.98 -5.66 5.32
CA TRP A 153 -0.60 -5.18 3.99
C TRP A 153 0.85 -5.57 3.71
N LEU A 154 1.04 -6.49 2.79
CA LEU A 154 2.33 -6.84 2.19
C LEU A 154 2.14 -6.83 0.68
N GLY A 155 2.62 -5.78 0.02
CA GLY A 155 2.48 -5.57 -1.43
C GLY A 155 3.67 -6.10 -2.21
N ALA A 156 3.41 -6.57 -3.43
CA ALA A 156 4.42 -6.85 -4.44
C ALA A 156 4.11 -6.05 -5.70
N GLU A 157 5.12 -5.37 -6.25
CA GLU A 157 4.99 -4.70 -7.53
C GLU A 157 4.84 -5.74 -8.66
N ALA A 158 3.93 -5.48 -9.58
CA ALA A 158 3.56 -6.41 -10.63
C ALA A 158 4.18 -6.03 -11.97
N PRO A 159 4.78 -6.97 -12.69
CA PRO A 159 5.18 -6.79 -14.08
C PRO A 159 3.99 -6.99 -15.01
N TRP A 160 2.92 -6.17 -14.87
CA TRP A 160 1.59 -6.40 -15.46
C TRP A 160 1.59 -7.05 -16.85
N LEU A 161 2.15 -6.38 -17.88
CA LEU A 161 2.12 -6.82 -19.26
C LEU A 161 3.49 -7.33 -19.76
N ASP A 162 4.50 -7.33 -18.91
CA ASP A 162 5.87 -7.77 -19.28
C ASP A 162 6.01 -9.30 -19.28
N LEU A 163 5.20 -9.98 -18.48
CA LEU A 163 5.09 -11.44 -18.49
C LEU A 163 3.90 -11.89 -19.35
N ASP A 164 3.99 -13.06 -19.94
CA ASP A 164 2.81 -13.72 -20.49
C ASP A 164 1.84 -14.17 -19.37
N GLN A 165 0.61 -14.54 -19.73
CA GLN A 165 -0.41 -14.88 -18.72
C GLN A 165 0.00 -16.06 -17.82
N PRO A 166 0.51 -17.19 -18.33
CA PRO A 166 0.94 -18.32 -17.51
C PRO A 166 2.08 -17.98 -16.54
N ALA A 167 3.08 -17.21 -17.01
CA ALA A 167 4.20 -16.78 -16.18
C ALA A 167 3.73 -15.81 -15.08
N PHE A 168 2.82 -14.89 -15.41
CA PHE A 168 2.24 -13.97 -14.44
C PHE A 168 1.44 -14.73 -13.36
N GLU A 169 0.62 -15.69 -13.74
CA GLU A 169 -0.16 -16.49 -12.78
C GLU A 169 0.74 -17.34 -11.88
N THR A 170 1.80 -17.93 -12.43
CA THR A 170 2.82 -18.65 -11.64
C THR A 170 3.50 -17.72 -10.63
N TRP A 171 3.80 -16.49 -11.06
CA TRP A 171 4.36 -15.47 -10.17
C TRP A 171 3.39 -15.08 -9.06
N LEU A 172 2.09 -14.91 -9.36
CA LEU A 172 1.05 -14.63 -8.36
C LEU A 172 0.93 -15.76 -7.33
N ASP A 173 0.96 -17.03 -7.77
CA ASP A 173 0.86 -18.20 -6.89
C ASP A 173 2.04 -18.24 -5.91
N ALA A 174 3.25 -17.89 -6.37
CA ALA A 174 4.41 -17.75 -5.51
C ALA A 174 4.24 -16.60 -4.49
N ARG A 175 3.66 -15.45 -4.89
CA ARG A 175 3.36 -14.34 -3.95
C ARG A 175 2.34 -14.75 -2.91
N LYS A 176 1.27 -15.43 -3.31
CA LYS A 176 0.24 -15.93 -2.38
C LYS A 176 0.83 -16.87 -1.33
N LYS A 177 1.66 -17.81 -1.76
CA LYS A 177 2.37 -18.74 -0.86
C LYS A 177 3.26 -18.01 0.15
N ASN A 178 3.85 -16.89 -0.24
CA ASN A 178 4.76 -16.11 0.61
C ASN A 178 4.05 -15.03 1.45
N GLY A 179 2.71 -15.07 1.54
CA GLY A 179 1.93 -14.21 2.42
C GLY A 179 1.65 -12.81 1.89
N PHE A 180 1.96 -12.52 0.62
CA PHE A 180 1.58 -11.25 0.01
C PHE A 180 0.05 -11.12 -0.07
N THR A 181 -0.42 -9.88 0.09
CA THR A 181 -1.84 -9.54 0.13
C THR A 181 -2.23 -8.51 -0.94
N HIS A 182 -1.25 -7.73 -1.42
CA HIS A 182 -1.44 -6.70 -2.43
C HIS A 182 -0.55 -6.93 -3.64
N ILE A 183 -1.10 -6.60 -4.82
CA ILE A 183 -0.37 -6.58 -6.09
C ILE A 183 -0.46 -5.17 -6.65
N ARG A 184 0.67 -4.48 -6.70
CA ARG A 184 0.78 -3.06 -7.01
C ARG A 184 1.29 -2.85 -8.42
N GLY A 185 0.84 -1.80 -9.10
CA GLY A 185 1.44 -1.35 -10.34
C GLY A 185 0.59 -0.36 -11.12
N THR A 186 1.23 0.28 -12.11
CA THR A 186 0.66 1.36 -12.92
C THR A 186 -0.21 0.79 -14.04
N ILE A 187 -1.43 1.31 -14.19
CA ILE A 187 -2.41 0.83 -15.17
C ILE A 187 -2.50 1.66 -16.44
N LEU A 188 -2.14 2.94 -16.40
CA LEU A 188 -2.06 3.79 -17.58
C LEU A 188 -0.60 4.22 -17.79
N SER A 189 0.11 3.49 -18.65
CA SER A 189 1.50 3.80 -18.96
C SER A 189 1.64 4.57 -20.26
N GLY A 190 2.45 5.64 -20.22
CA GLY A 190 2.91 6.36 -21.40
C GLY A 190 4.08 5.68 -22.11
N HIS A 191 4.69 4.68 -21.51
CA HIS A 191 5.82 3.94 -22.08
C HIS A 191 5.38 2.82 -23.04
N GLY A 192 6.29 2.39 -23.88
CA GLY A 192 6.05 1.31 -24.85
C GLY A 192 5.17 1.69 -26.05
N ASN A 193 4.88 0.70 -26.88
CA ASN A 193 4.10 0.88 -28.11
C ASN A 193 2.59 0.72 -27.91
N ASN A 194 2.17 0.06 -26.83
CA ASN A 194 0.76 -0.17 -26.52
C ASN A 194 0.25 0.98 -25.66
N LYS A 195 -0.53 1.88 -26.25
CA LYS A 195 -1.13 3.00 -25.52
C LYS A 195 -2.50 2.61 -25.02
N PRO A 196 -2.88 2.95 -23.76
CA PRO A 196 -4.19 2.62 -23.21
C PRO A 196 -5.35 3.36 -23.90
N PHE A 197 -5.07 4.55 -24.47
CA PHE A 197 -6.04 5.35 -25.18
C PHE A 197 -5.45 5.92 -26.47
N ALA A 198 -6.30 6.03 -27.50
CA ALA A 198 -5.99 6.77 -28.71
C ALA A 198 -6.00 8.30 -28.44
N ALA A 199 -5.51 9.08 -29.40
CA ALA A 199 -5.41 10.54 -29.27
C ALA A 199 -6.76 11.25 -29.09
N ASP A 200 -7.85 10.65 -29.56
CA ASP A 200 -9.23 11.11 -29.37
C ASP A 200 -9.86 10.65 -28.04
N GLY A 201 -9.10 9.94 -27.21
CA GLY A 201 -9.56 9.41 -25.92
C GLY A 201 -10.30 8.07 -26.00
N GLN A 202 -10.34 7.43 -27.18
CA GLN A 202 -10.93 6.10 -27.29
C GLN A 202 -10.04 5.05 -26.62
N PRO A 203 -10.60 4.16 -25.74
CA PRO A 203 -9.84 3.08 -25.13
C PRO A 203 -9.32 2.07 -26.16
N ASP A 204 -8.07 1.66 -26.02
CA ASP A 204 -7.55 0.47 -26.71
C ASP A 204 -8.08 -0.79 -26.00
N LEU A 205 -9.03 -1.45 -26.65
CA LEU A 205 -9.66 -2.65 -26.08
C LEU A 205 -8.67 -3.79 -25.88
N ALA A 206 -7.70 -3.96 -26.79
CA ALA A 206 -6.71 -5.03 -26.66
C ALA A 206 -5.84 -4.81 -25.43
N TYR A 207 -5.44 -3.56 -25.18
CA TYR A 207 -4.73 -3.17 -23.97
C TYR A 207 -5.54 -3.50 -22.71
N PHE A 208 -6.76 -2.98 -22.62
CA PHE A 208 -7.58 -3.16 -21.42
C PHE A 208 -8.00 -4.61 -21.20
N GLN A 209 -8.29 -5.38 -22.26
CA GLN A 209 -8.61 -6.80 -22.13
C GLN A 209 -7.39 -7.65 -21.72
N ALA A 210 -6.18 -7.26 -22.14
CA ALA A 210 -4.97 -7.87 -21.64
C ALA A 210 -4.74 -7.55 -20.14
N LEU A 211 -4.92 -6.29 -19.74
CA LEU A 211 -4.82 -5.85 -18.35
C LEU A 211 -5.89 -6.49 -17.46
N ASP A 212 -7.13 -6.63 -17.97
CA ASP A 212 -8.22 -7.34 -17.25
C ASP A 212 -7.83 -8.74 -16.86
N LYS A 213 -7.21 -9.52 -17.77
CA LYS A 213 -6.76 -10.88 -17.46
C LYS A 213 -5.79 -10.90 -16.28
N ARG A 214 -4.95 -9.89 -16.15
CA ARG A 214 -4.01 -9.74 -15.02
C ARG A 214 -4.74 -9.39 -13.73
N ILE A 215 -5.55 -8.33 -13.75
CA ILE A 215 -6.22 -7.84 -12.55
C ILE A 215 -7.28 -8.83 -12.06
N LEU A 216 -7.97 -9.54 -12.96
CA LEU A 216 -8.89 -10.61 -12.57
C LEU A 216 -8.16 -11.83 -11.99
N ALA A 217 -6.99 -12.19 -12.50
CA ALA A 217 -6.17 -13.24 -11.90
C ALA A 217 -5.68 -12.87 -10.48
N VAL A 218 -5.44 -11.59 -10.21
CA VAL A 218 -5.18 -11.04 -8.87
C VAL A 218 -6.41 -11.21 -7.97
N ALA A 219 -7.59 -10.82 -8.46
CA ALA A 219 -8.86 -10.93 -7.72
C ALA A 219 -9.24 -12.40 -7.44
N ASP A 220 -9.06 -13.31 -8.40
CA ASP A 220 -9.34 -14.75 -8.23
C ASP A 220 -8.50 -15.40 -7.14
N ARG A 221 -7.35 -14.84 -6.83
CA ARG A 221 -6.45 -15.25 -5.74
C ARG A 221 -6.69 -14.49 -4.44
N SER A 222 -7.75 -13.69 -4.37
CA SER A 222 -8.10 -12.87 -3.20
C SER A 222 -6.99 -11.90 -2.78
N PHE A 223 -6.23 -11.38 -3.73
CA PHE A 223 -5.38 -10.22 -3.52
C PHE A 223 -6.19 -8.93 -3.65
N THR A 224 -5.70 -7.87 -3.04
CA THR A 224 -6.09 -6.50 -3.36
C THR A 224 -5.20 -5.99 -4.50
N ALA A 225 -5.80 -5.44 -5.56
CA ALA A 225 -5.03 -4.79 -6.61
C ALA A 225 -4.77 -3.32 -6.22
N ASP A 226 -3.51 -2.98 -5.94
CA ASP A 226 -3.09 -1.62 -5.61
C ASP A 226 -2.72 -0.88 -6.90
N LEU A 227 -3.67 -0.12 -7.43
CA LEU A 227 -3.62 0.42 -8.79
C LEU A 227 -3.13 1.86 -8.81
N ILE A 228 -1.93 2.08 -9.35
CA ILE A 228 -1.42 3.40 -9.71
C ILE A 228 -2.08 3.79 -11.04
N ILE A 229 -2.82 4.90 -11.05
CA ILE A 229 -3.63 5.28 -12.23
C ILE A 229 -2.75 5.58 -13.42
N ALA A 230 -1.72 6.43 -13.26
CA ALA A 230 -0.90 6.85 -14.40
C ALA A 230 0.57 7.03 -14.03
N ASP A 231 1.47 6.70 -14.97
CA ASP A 231 2.86 7.14 -14.92
C ASP A 231 3.02 8.59 -15.40
N GLN A 232 4.19 9.18 -15.13
CA GLN A 232 4.51 10.54 -15.57
C GLN A 232 4.43 10.68 -17.11
N ALA A 233 4.91 9.69 -17.85
CA ALA A 233 4.91 9.73 -19.32
C ALA A 233 3.48 9.77 -19.91
N PHE A 234 2.52 9.09 -19.27
CA PHE A 234 1.12 9.18 -19.66
C PHE A 234 0.55 10.58 -19.39
N VAL A 235 0.85 11.16 -18.23
CA VAL A 235 0.42 12.52 -17.89
C VAL A 235 1.02 13.54 -18.86
N GLU A 236 2.32 13.46 -19.14
CA GLU A 236 3.04 14.35 -20.06
C GLU A 236 2.59 14.22 -21.52
N SER A 237 1.96 13.11 -21.91
CA SER A 237 1.37 12.94 -23.23
C SER A 237 0.20 13.92 -23.49
N GLY A 238 -0.29 14.59 -22.46
CA GLY A 238 -1.40 15.53 -22.49
C GLY A 238 -2.78 14.86 -22.33
N ALA A 239 -2.83 13.56 -22.02
CA ALA A 239 -4.08 12.84 -21.75
C ALA A 239 -4.83 13.42 -20.53
N PHE A 240 -4.06 13.92 -19.53
CA PHE A 240 -4.58 14.57 -18.33
C PHE A 240 -4.32 16.08 -18.29
N LYS A 241 -4.20 16.72 -19.46
CA LYS A 241 -3.87 18.14 -19.57
C LYS A 241 -4.85 19.06 -18.83
N ASP A 242 -6.13 18.70 -18.89
CA ASP A 242 -7.21 19.44 -18.25
C ASP A 242 -8.29 18.47 -17.78
N ARG A 243 -9.21 18.99 -16.99
CA ARG A 243 -10.28 18.22 -16.39
C ARG A 243 -11.22 17.59 -17.42
N GLU A 244 -11.50 18.26 -18.52
CA GLU A 244 -12.41 17.77 -19.58
C GLU A 244 -11.86 16.51 -20.24
N LYS A 245 -10.53 16.42 -20.41
CA LYS A 245 -9.88 15.24 -20.96
C LYS A 245 -9.70 14.14 -19.91
N MET A 246 -9.33 14.50 -18.69
CA MET A 246 -9.06 13.54 -17.61
C MET A 246 -10.32 12.80 -17.16
N GLU A 247 -11.44 13.50 -16.96
CA GLU A 247 -12.64 12.91 -16.33
C GLU A 247 -13.22 11.71 -17.10
N PRO A 248 -13.37 11.74 -18.44
CA PRO A 248 -13.85 10.57 -19.18
C PRO A 248 -12.94 9.35 -19.04
N LEU A 249 -11.61 9.55 -19.11
CA LEU A 249 -10.63 8.46 -18.98
C LEU A 249 -10.66 7.86 -17.58
N LEU A 250 -10.70 8.69 -16.54
CA LEU A 250 -10.84 8.22 -15.15
C LEU A 250 -12.16 7.49 -14.92
N ARG A 251 -13.26 8.01 -15.47
CA ARG A 251 -14.58 7.35 -15.38
C ARG A 251 -14.53 5.96 -15.98
N TYR A 252 -13.92 5.81 -17.15
CA TYR A 252 -13.75 4.52 -17.80
C TYR A 252 -12.93 3.54 -16.94
N VAL A 253 -11.79 3.99 -16.41
CA VAL A 253 -10.90 3.18 -15.54
C VAL A 253 -11.63 2.75 -14.26
N VAL A 254 -12.29 3.69 -13.58
CA VAL A 254 -13.03 3.39 -12.34
C VAL A 254 -14.22 2.49 -12.61
N ALA A 255 -14.95 2.70 -13.70
CA ALA A 255 -16.05 1.81 -14.10
C ALA A 255 -15.55 0.37 -14.36
N ARG A 256 -14.34 0.22 -14.93
CA ARG A 256 -13.77 -1.08 -15.28
C ARG A 256 -13.19 -1.82 -14.07
N TYR A 257 -12.56 -1.12 -13.12
CA TYR A 257 -11.83 -1.75 -12.01
C TYR A 257 -12.41 -1.47 -10.62
N GLY A 258 -13.21 -0.42 -10.44
CA GLY A 258 -13.78 -0.06 -9.14
C GLY A 258 -14.83 -1.05 -8.60
N GLY A 259 -15.23 -2.05 -9.38
CA GLY A 259 -16.04 -3.18 -8.94
C GLY A 259 -15.26 -4.32 -8.30
N LEU A 260 -13.94 -4.22 -8.23
CA LEU A 260 -13.01 -5.22 -7.68
C LEU A 260 -12.51 -4.81 -6.30
N ASN A 261 -11.77 -5.69 -5.62
CA ASN A 261 -11.02 -5.32 -4.41
C ASN A 261 -9.75 -4.57 -4.81
N VAL A 262 -9.79 -3.25 -4.77
CA VAL A 262 -8.68 -2.39 -5.19
C VAL A 262 -8.31 -1.37 -4.11
N THR A 263 -7.12 -0.80 -4.24
CA THR A 263 -6.73 0.49 -3.66
C THR A 263 -6.26 1.38 -4.79
N TRP A 264 -6.48 2.69 -4.67
CA TRP A 264 -6.16 3.63 -5.72
C TRP A 264 -4.96 4.49 -5.35
N GLN A 265 -4.04 4.62 -6.28
CA GLN A 265 -2.98 5.62 -6.22
C GLN A 265 -3.08 6.54 -7.43
N GLY A 266 -2.77 7.82 -7.26
CA GLY A 266 -2.88 8.80 -8.33
C GLY A 266 -1.79 8.65 -9.38
N ILE A 267 -0.77 9.52 -9.32
CA ILE A 267 0.34 9.55 -10.28
C ILE A 267 1.56 8.89 -9.66
N GLU A 268 2.26 8.07 -10.44
CA GLU A 268 3.53 7.47 -10.06
C GLU A 268 4.58 8.55 -9.83
N HIS A 269 5.24 8.52 -8.66
CA HIS A 269 6.26 9.47 -8.24
C HIS A 269 5.85 10.93 -8.48
N PHE A 270 4.66 11.30 -8.01
CA PHE A 270 4.08 12.62 -8.29
C PHE A 270 4.99 13.77 -7.85
N ASP A 271 5.79 13.55 -6.83
CA ASP A 271 6.69 14.56 -6.25
C ASP A 271 7.92 14.85 -7.11
N ASP A 272 8.21 14.05 -8.13
CA ASP A 272 9.21 14.36 -9.16
C ASP A 272 8.64 15.28 -10.27
N MET A 273 7.31 15.41 -10.39
CA MET A 273 6.66 16.13 -11.48
C MET A 273 6.15 17.51 -11.04
N ALA A 274 6.65 18.56 -11.69
CA ALA A 274 6.13 19.91 -11.50
C ALA A 274 4.69 20.04 -12.05
N GLY A 275 3.84 20.81 -11.35
CA GLY A 275 2.42 20.98 -11.72
C GLY A 275 1.52 19.82 -11.31
N SER A 276 2.06 18.78 -10.66
CA SER A 276 1.31 17.58 -10.31
C SER A 276 0.23 17.81 -9.24
N ARG A 277 0.44 18.75 -8.33
CA ARG A 277 -0.42 18.93 -7.15
C ARG A 277 -1.88 19.24 -7.49
N GLY A 278 -2.09 20.23 -8.38
CA GLY A 278 -3.45 20.61 -8.81
C GLY A 278 -4.16 19.48 -9.54
N LEU A 279 -3.45 18.82 -10.44
CA LEU A 279 -3.94 17.66 -11.18
C LEU A 279 -4.33 16.52 -10.23
N LEU A 280 -3.47 16.18 -9.26
CA LEU A 280 -3.75 15.13 -8.27
C LEU A 280 -4.95 15.44 -7.40
N ARG A 281 -5.11 16.69 -6.96
CA ARG A 281 -6.29 17.09 -6.19
C ARG A 281 -7.57 16.87 -6.98
N ASP A 282 -7.61 17.32 -8.25
CA ASP A 282 -8.78 17.16 -9.10
C ASP A 282 -9.06 15.67 -9.41
N MET A 283 -8.02 14.90 -9.72
CA MET A 283 -8.08 13.45 -9.91
C MET A 283 -8.61 12.73 -8.66
N GLY A 284 -8.02 13.01 -7.51
CA GLY A 284 -8.36 12.35 -6.24
C GLY A 284 -9.79 12.66 -5.77
N LEU A 285 -10.25 13.91 -5.91
CA LEU A 285 -11.62 14.30 -5.61
C LEU A 285 -12.62 13.63 -6.56
N PHE A 286 -12.26 13.51 -7.85
CA PHE A 286 -13.11 12.85 -8.83
C PHE A 286 -13.16 11.33 -8.60
N LEU A 287 -12.04 10.69 -8.28
CA LEU A 287 -11.99 9.29 -7.83
C LEU A 287 -12.91 9.04 -6.62
N LYS A 288 -12.81 9.90 -5.60
CA LYS A 288 -13.64 9.83 -4.40
C LYS A 288 -15.14 9.89 -4.72
N GLN A 289 -15.53 10.63 -5.77
CA GLN A 289 -16.91 10.75 -6.24
C GLN A 289 -17.33 9.52 -7.07
N LEU A 290 -16.44 8.96 -7.89
CA LEU A 290 -16.76 7.88 -8.82
C LEU A 290 -16.83 6.50 -8.16
N ASP A 291 -15.99 6.26 -7.17
CA ASP A 291 -15.75 4.96 -6.56
C ASP A 291 -16.91 4.54 -5.63
N GLY A 292 -17.72 3.62 -6.11
CA GLY A 292 -18.93 3.15 -5.40
C GLY A 292 -18.63 2.38 -4.12
N PHE A 293 -17.48 1.71 -4.00
CA PHE A 293 -17.06 1.00 -2.79
C PHE A 293 -16.30 1.89 -1.81
N ARG A 294 -15.86 3.09 -2.23
CA ARG A 294 -15.05 4.02 -1.43
C ARG A 294 -13.71 3.41 -0.98
N HIS A 295 -13.06 2.71 -1.88
CA HIS A 295 -11.76 2.09 -1.62
C HIS A 295 -10.74 3.08 -1.07
N PRO A 296 -9.70 2.61 -0.35
CA PRO A 296 -8.59 3.43 0.09
C PRO A 296 -7.87 4.12 -1.08
N ARG A 297 -7.46 5.38 -0.88
CA ARG A 297 -6.85 6.25 -1.91
C ARG A 297 -5.61 6.94 -1.38
N SER A 298 -4.60 7.02 -2.25
CA SER A 298 -3.34 7.74 -2.03
C SER A 298 -2.74 8.19 -3.36
N SER A 299 -1.48 8.57 -3.36
CA SER A 299 -0.64 8.71 -4.56
C SER A 299 0.73 8.13 -4.29
N ASP A 300 1.33 7.54 -5.31
CA ASP A 300 2.70 7.09 -5.24
C ASP A 300 3.67 8.28 -5.17
N ALA A 301 4.70 8.16 -4.34
CA ALA A 301 5.69 9.22 -4.09
C ALA A 301 7.08 8.62 -3.87
N ARG A 302 8.13 9.34 -4.27
CA ARG A 302 9.51 8.99 -3.93
C ARG A 302 9.87 9.34 -2.49
N ALA A 303 9.37 10.47 -1.99
CA ALA A 303 9.55 10.85 -0.60
C ALA A 303 8.34 10.41 0.21
N SER A 304 7.26 11.17 0.15
CA SER A 304 6.02 10.89 0.86
C SER A 304 4.81 11.55 0.20
N SER A 305 3.66 10.91 0.28
CA SER A 305 2.39 11.49 -0.12
C SER A 305 1.69 12.27 1.00
N SER A 306 2.25 12.34 2.20
CA SER A 306 1.68 13.08 3.34
C SER A 306 1.32 14.55 3.03
N PRO A 307 2.10 15.30 2.20
CA PRO A 307 1.73 16.65 1.81
C PRO A 307 0.36 16.79 1.12
N LEU A 308 -0.18 15.70 0.56
CA LEU A 308 -1.49 15.68 -0.10
C LEU A 308 -2.68 15.54 0.87
N MET A 309 -2.44 15.28 2.16
CA MET A 309 -3.50 15.02 3.15
C MET A 309 -4.53 16.14 3.23
N GLY A 310 -4.08 17.40 3.15
CA GLY A 310 -4.94 18.59 3.20
C GLY A 310 -5.96 18.70 2.06
N ASP A 311 -5.81 17.91 0.97
CA ASP A 311 -6.72 17.93 -0.17
C ASP A 311 -8.03 17.15 0.09
N GLY A 312 -8.11 16.38 1.17
CA GLY A 312 -9.35 15.74 1.64
C GLY A 312 -9.85 14.55 0.81
N TRP A 313 -9.01 13.96 -0.05
CA TRP A 313 -9.37 12.79 -0.86
C TRP A 313 -8.62 11.52 -0.47
N MET A 314 -7.43 11.65 0.11
CA MET A 314 -6.61 10.52 0.59
C MET A 314 -7.13 9.93 1.90
N ASN A 315 -6.74 8.70 2.18
CA ASN A 315 -6.95 8.02 3.46
C ASN A 315 -5.84 7.02 3.81
N TYR A 316 -4.72 7.04 3.10
CA TYR A 316 -3.47 6.42 3.53
C TYR A 316 -2.27 7.12 2.88
N ILE A 317 -1.09 6.93 3.43
CA ILE A 317 0.17 7.53 2.98
C ILE A 317 0.98 6.46 2.24
N VAL A 318 1.60 6.84 1.13
CA VAL A 318 2.67 6.08 0.46
C VAL A 318 3.97 6.83 0.67
N GLU A 319 5.00 6.14 1.13
CA GLU A 319 6.32 6.68 1.41
C GLU A 319 7.37 5.73 0.84
N ALA A 320 8.38 6.25 0.15
CA ALA A 320 9.47 5.47 -0.44
C ALA A 320 10.86 6.04 -0.08
N SER A 321 10.95 6.93 0.92
CA SER A 321 12.23 7.43 1.39
C SER A 321 13.04 6.32 2.06
N PRO A 322 14.30 6.06 1.66
CA PRO A 322 15.17 5.11 2.35
C PRO A 322 15.60 5.59 3.75
N ARG A 323 15.23 6.82 4.11
CA ARG A 323 15.59 7.48 5.36
C ARG A 323 14.48 7.31 6.39
N PRO A 324 14.67 6.44 7.39
CA PRO A 324 13.62 6.11 8.37
C PRO A 324 13.20 7.32 9.24
N GLU A 325 13.95 8.41 9.21
CA GLU A 325 13.60 9.65 9.90
C GLU A 325 12.33 10.29 9.34
N VAL A 326 12.07 10.17 8.02
CA VAL A 326 10.86 10.73 7.39
C VAL A 326 9.63 10.10 7.99
N ALA A 327 9.51 8.79 7.91
CA ALA A 327 8.37 8.05 8.46
C ALA A 327 8.23 8.22 9.99
N ALA A 328 9.35 8.21 10.72
CA ALA A 328 9.35 8.37 12.18
C ALA A 328 8.81 9.74 12.60
N VAL A 329 9.15 10.80 11.87
CA VAL A 329 8.63 12.15 12.12
C VAL A 329 7.18 12.25 11.67
N GLU A 330 6.87 11.86 10.43
CA GLU A 330 5.50 11.93 9.89
C GLU A 330 4.47 11.22 10.74
N HIS A 331 4.82 10.05 11.31
CA HIS A 331 3.92 9.30 12.17
C HIS A 331 3.39 10.13 13.35
N GLN A 332 4.18 11.07 13.88
CA GLN A 332 3.80 11.92 15.01
C GLN A 332 2.87 13.07 14.58
N PHE A 333 2.75 13.36 13.30
CA PHE A 333 1.92 14.44 12.74
C PHE A 333 0.70 13.93 11.98
N THR A 334 0.57 12.61 11.74
CA THR A 334 -0.45 12.04 10.86
C THR A 334 -1.29 10.97 11.54
N GLU A 335 -2.55 10.86 11.14
CA GLU A 335 -3.50 9.84 11.62
C GLU A 335 -3.99 8.97 10.44
N MET A 336 -3.09 8.51 9.58
CA MET A 336 -3.40 7.64 8.44
C MET A 336 -2.49 6.43 8.43
N PRO A 337 -2.92 5.27 7.92
CA PRO A 337 -2.03 4.15 7.63
C PRO A 337 -0.95 4.60 6.66
N SER A 338 0.26 4.10 6.86
CA SER A 338 1.38 4.36 5.95
C SER A 338 1.91 3.05 5.37
N VAL A 339 2.20 3.08 4.07
CA VAL A 339 2.80 1.97 3.32
C VAL A 339 4.15 2.42 2.78
N HIS A 340 5.22 1.78 3.24
CA HIS A 340 6.56 2.01 2.73
C HIS A 340 6.81 1.17 1.47
N VAL A 341 7.20 1.82 0.39
CA VAL A 341 7.67 1.16 -0.83
C VAL A 341 9.18 1.04 -0.75
N VAL A 342 9.67 -0.19 -0.60
CA VAL A 342 11.12 -0.44 -0.48
C VAL A 342 11.86 0.08 -1.70
N SER A 343 12.88 0.91 -1.50
CA SER A 343 13.54 1.66 -2.56
C SER A 343 14.76 0.94 -3.17
N THR A 344 15.28 -0.09 -2.51
CA THR A 344 16.50 -0.78 -2.93
C THR A 344 16.32 -2.30 -3.08
N ALA A 345 17.07 -2.89 -4.01
CA ALA A 345 17.20 -4.34 -4.18
C ALA A 345 18.51 -4.90 -3.55
N GLU A 346 19.38 -4.04 -3.01
CA GLU A 346 20.60 -4.46 -2.33
C GLU A 346 20.25 -5.13 -1.00
N PRO A 347 20.69 -6.38 -0.71
CA PRO A 347 20.14 -7.19 0.37
C PRO A 347 20.20 -6.58 1.77
N ALA A 348 21.29 -5.90 2.13
CA ALA A 348 21.40 -5.28 3.44
C ALA A 348 20.49 -4.04 3.53
N GLY A 349 20.53 -3.15 2.54
CA GLY A 349 19.67 -1.98 2.46
C GLY A 349 18.19 -2.36 2.44
N PHE A 350 17.83 -3.35 1.62
CA PHE A 350 16.48 -3.92 1.54
C PHE A 350 15.96 -4.35 2.92
N ARG A 351 16.75 -5.13 3.64
CA ARG A 351 16.39 -5.63 4.97
C ARG A 351 16.29 -4.49 5.99
N HIS A 352 17.19 -3.51 5.91
CA HIS A 352 17.13 -2.32 6.76
C HIS A 352 15.86 -1.50 6.55
N GLU A 353 15.46 -1.25 5.29
CA GLU A 353 14.21 -0.54 4.99
C GLU A 353 12.98 -1.30 5.51
N LEU A 354 12.94 -2.62 5.29
CA LEU A 354 11.85 -3.49 5.71
C LEU A 354 11.58 -3.41 7.22
N TRP A 355 12.64 -3.53 8.04
CA TRP A 355 12.51 -3.50 9.50
C TRP A 355 12.37 -2.09 10.07
N ASN A 356 13.02 -1.08 9.47
CA ASN A 356 12.82 0.32 9.85
C ASN A 356 11.39 0.78 9.59
N ALA A 357 10.81 0.42 8.45
CA ALA A 357 9.41 0.71 8.15
C ALA A 357 8.47 0.07 9.20
N THR A 358 8.69 -1.21 9.51
CA THR A 358 7.90 -1.92 10.54
C THR A 358 7.98 -1.22 11.89
N THR A 359 9.17 -0.82 12.33
CA THR A 359 9.37 -0.15 13.63
C THR A 359 8.96 1.32 13.64
N ASN A 360 8.61 1.88 12.49
CA ASN A 360 7.93 3.17 12.34
C ASN A 360 6.40 3.04 12.21
N GLY A 361 5.84 1.83 12.40
CA GLY A 361 4.40 1.59 12.28
C GLY A 361 3.88 1.52 10.84
N GLN A 362 4.77 1.34 9.85
CA GLN A 362 4.41 1.26 8.44
C GLN A 362 4.19 -0.18 7.98
N TYR A 363 3.40 -0.32 6.93
CA TYR A 363 3.25 -1.54 6.14
C TYR A 363 4.18 -1.50 4.92
N LEU A 364 4.20 -2.57 4.12
CA LEU A 364 5.24 -2.75 3.11
C LEU A 364 4.69 -2.97 1.71
N SER A 365 5.39 -2.42 0.72
CA SER A 365 5.30 -2.81 -0.69
C SER A 365 6.71 -3.03 -1.25
N VAL A 366 6.91 -4.13 -1.98
CA VAL A 366 8.23 -4.58 -2.41
C VAL A 366 8.32 -4.54 -3.94
N PRO A 367 9.34 -3.89 -4.51
CA PRO A 367 9.55 -3.85 -5.95
C PRO A 367 9.75 -5.23 -6.57
N TYR A 368 9.30 -5.39 -7.80
CA TYR A 368 9.43 -6.65 -8.55
C TYR A 368 10.89 -7.12 -8.64
N GLU A 369 11.80 -6.24 -9.00
CA GLU A 369 13.22 -6.57 -9.15
C GLU A 369 13.89 -7.00 -7.83
N ALA A 370 13.48 -6.42 -6.71
CA ALA A 370 14.00 -6.80 -5.39
C ALA A 370 13.64 -8.26 -5.04
N LEU A 371 12.46 -8.73 -5.45
CA LEU A 371 11.99 -10.10 -5.18
C LEU A 371 12.63 -11.18 -6.05
N ARG A 372 13.44 -10.80 -7.03
CA ARG A 372 14.27 -11.75 -7.83
C ARG A 372 15.53 -12.19 -7.09
N ASN A 373 15.88 -11.52 -6.01
CA ASN A 373 17.01 -11.85 -5.16
C ASN A 373 16.57 -12.80 -4.03
N ASP A 374 17.17 -13.98 -3.94
CA ASP A 374 16.82 -15.01 -2.95
C ASP A 374 17.03 -14.53 -1.50
N ALA A 375 18.05 -13.69 -1.24
CA ALA A 375 18.28 -13.13 0.09
C ALA A 375 17.15 -12.18 0.50
N ASN A 376 16.64 -11.37 -0.42
CA ASN A 376 15.50 -10.48 -0.18
C ASN A 376 14.21 -11.29 0.03
N ALA A 377 13.99 -12.32 -0.80
CA ALA A 377 12.85 -13.23 -0.63
C ALA A 377 12.88 -13.90 0.75
N LYS A 378 14.06 -14.33 1.22
CA LYS A 378 14.25 -14.91 2.56
C LYS A 378 14.02 -13.89 3.67
N ALA A 379 14.47 -12.65 3.51
CA ALA A 379 14.21 -11.58 4.48
C ALA A 379 12.70 -11.29 4.61
N VAL A 380 11.95 -11.26 3.49
CA VAL A 380 10.49 -11.12 3.50
C VAL A 380 9.82 -12.31 4.20
N GLU A 381 10.26 -13.53 3.92
CA GLU A 381 9.73 -14.73 4.61
C GLU A 381 9.92 -14.65 6.13
N THR A 382 11.12 -14.25 6.57
CA THR A 382 11.44 -14.06 7.99
C THR A 382 10.57 -12.98 8.62
N TRP A 383 10.45 -11.84 7.93
CA TRP A 383 9.58 -10.74 8.37
C TRP A 383 8.12 -11.19 8.48
N TYR A 384 7.59 -11.82 7.43
CA TYR A 384 6.21 -12.28 7.39
C TYR A 384 5.90 -13.27 8.53
N LYS A 385 6.79 -14.24 8.77
CA LYS A 385 6.62 -15.21 9.85
C LYS A 385 6.47 -14.53 11.22
N LEU A 386 7.28 -13.52 11.51
CA LEU A 386 7.24 -12.83 12.80
C LEU A 386 6.05 -11.87 12.89
N VAL A 387 5.85 -11.03 11.86
CA VAL A 387 4.85 -9.95 11.92
C VAL A 387 3.43 -10.48 11.76
N SER A 388 3.21 -11.54 10.96
CA SER A 388 1.88 -12.15 10.82
C SER A 388 1.39 -12.87 12.09
N ASP A 389 2.31 -13.32 12.95
CA ASP A 389 2.00 -13.90 14.28
C ASP A 389 1.81 -12.82 15.36
N ALA A 390 2.30 -11.62 15.13
CA ALA A 390 2.19 -10.49 16.03
C ALA A 390 0.86 -9.73 15.86
N ARG A 391 0.55 -8.83 16.79
CA ARG A 391 -0.62 -7.93 16.70
C ARG A 391 -0.31 -6.69 15.86
N HIS A 392 0.16 -6.89 14.63
CA HIS A 392 0.59 -5.83 13.71
C HIS A 392 -0.44 -4.71 13.50
N TRP A 393 -1.73 -4.99 13.70
CA TRP A 393 -2.84 -4.02 13.56
C TRP A 393 -3.04 -3.08 14.76
N GLU A 394 -2.12 -3.17 15.71
CA GLU A 394 -2.04 -2.32 16.91
C GLU A 394 -0.60 -1.87 17.18
N TYR A 395 0.32 -2.07 16.23
CA TYR A 395 1.69 -1.61 16.36
C TYR A 395 1.79 -0.09 16.28
N GLU A 396 2.31 0.51 17.34
CA GLU A 396 2.64 1.93 17.39
C GLU A 396 4.13 2.11 17.72
N PRO A 397 4.82 3.10 17.11
CA PRO A 397 6.20 3.42 17.44
C PRO A 397 6.39 3.60 18.95
N PHE A 398 7.44 3.00 19.48
CA PHE A 398 7.77 3.03 20.89
C PHE A 398 9.16 3.65 21.10
N PHE A 399 9.24 4.66 21.97
CA PHE A 399 10.40 5.53 22.06
C PHE A 399 11.25 5.30 23.34
N ASP A 400 10.77 4.57 24.35
CA ASP A 400 11.58 4.26 25.52
C ASP A 400 12.54 3.08 25.23
N VAL A 401 13.36 3.30 24.21
CA VAL A 401 14.33 2.35 23.66
C VAL A 401 15.63 3.08 23.31
N SER A 402 16.77 2.40 23.44
CA SER A 402 18.06 2.86 22.93
C SER A 402 18.82 1.72 22.26
N GLY A 403 19.66 2.05 21.27
CA GLY A 403 20.37 1.07 20.44
C GLY A 403 19.52 0.35 19.41
N ALA A 404 18.22 0.68 19.31
CA ALA A 404 17.27 0.10 18.36
C ALA A 404 16.12 1.09 18.07
N ARG A 405 15.28 0.78 17.07
CA ARG A 405 13.92 1.30 16.92
C ARG A 405 12.93 0.26 17.43
N ALA A 406 11.74 0.68 17.82
CA ALA A 406 10.75 -0.24 18.38
C ALA A 406 9.31 0.14 18.01
N VAL A 407 8.46 -0.88 17.97
CA VAL A 407 6.99 -0.77 18.07
C VAL A 407 6.51 -1.58 19.26
N ALA A 408 5.38 -1.18 19.83
CA ALA A 408 4.76 -1.89 20.93
C ALA A 408 3.24 -1.92 20.77
N VAL A 409 2.60 -2.82 21.49
CA VAL A 409 1.15 -3.00 21.53
C VAL A 409 0.63 -2.72 22.93
N ASP A 410 -0.35 -1.83 23.01
CA ASP A 410 -1.15 -1.56 24.21
C ASP A 410 -2.50 -2.27 24.08
N GLY A 411 -2.74 -3.19 24.98
CA GLY A 411 -3.98 -3.99 24.99
C GLY A 411 -5.14 -3.40 25.79
N ARG A 412 -5.02 -2.16 26.32
CA ARG A 412 -6.12 -1.50 27.02
C ARG A 412 -7.28 -1.18 26.06
N LYS A 413 -8.49 -1.23 26.58
CA LYS A 413 -9.71 -0.88 25.84
C LYS A 413 -10.19 0.54 26.16
N ASP A 414 -9.96 0.98 27.40
CA ASP A 414 -10.27 2.31 27.86
C ASP A 414 -9.01 3.18 27.76
N PRO A 415 -9.03 4.27 26.97
CA PRO A 415 -7.91 5.20 26.87
C PRO A 415 -7.44 5.76 28.21
N ASN A 416 -8.33 5.84 29.19
CA ASN A 416 -8.02 6.36 30.53
C ASN A 416 -7.47 5.28 31.49
N ALA A 417 -7.43 4.01 31.08
CA ALA A 417 -6.83 2.95 31.87
C ALA A 417 -5.31 3.01 31.79
N GLU A 418 -4.63 2.38 32.75
CA GLU A 418 -3.17 2.18 32.68
C GLU A 418 -2.79 1.37 31.44
N VAL A 419 -1.63 1.70 30.86
CA VAL A 419 -1.08 0.99 29.69
C VAL A 419 -0.94 -0.50 30.00
N ASP A 420 -1.52 -1.33 29.17
CA ASP A 420 -1.54 -2.79 29.31
C ASP A 420 -0.70 -3.46 28.22
N PHE A 421 0.62 -3.38 28.37
CA PHE A 421 1.57 -3.92 27.42
C PHE A 421 1.27 -5.37 27.05
N VAL A 422 1.28 -5.67 25.76
CA VAL A 422 1.07 -7.02 25.18
C VAL A 422 2.38 -7.57 24.63
N GLU A 423 3.05 -6.79 23.78
CA GLU A 423 4.30 -7.17 23.13
C GLU A 423 5.08 -5.93 22.69
N CYS A 424 6.40 -6.09 22.54
CA CYS A 424 7.26 -5.08 21.95
C CYS A 424 8.22 -5.77 20.97
N LEU A 425 8.41 -5.17 19.81
CA LEU A 425 9.34 -5.60 18.77
C LEU A 425 10.36 -4.49 18.57
N THR A 426 11.65 -4.81 18.66
CA THR A 426 12.73 -3.85 18.41
C THR A 426 13.60 -4.30 17.25
N TYR A 427 14.15 -3.35 16.51
CA TYR A 427 15.12 -3.61 15.46
C TYR A 427 16.43 -2.85 15.70
N ALA A 428 17.50 -3.59 15.97
CA ALA A 428 18.85 -3.09 16.05
C ALA A 428 19.53 -3.23 14.68
N GLN A 429 19.56 -2.14 13.93
CA GLN A 429 20.22 -2.09 12.62
C GLN A 429 21.73 -2.28 12.70
N SER A 430 22.33 -1.93 13.82
CA SER A 430 23.76 -2.11 14.09
C SER A 430 23.97 -2.91 15.38
N PRO A 431 25.00 -3.76 15.44
CA PRO A 431 25.33 -4.49 16.65
C PRO A 431 25.59 -3.57 17.85
N GLY A 432 25.14 -3.98 19.02
CA GLY A 432 25.34 -3.21 20.24
C GLY A 432 24.41 -3.62 21.38
N ILE A 433 24.30 -2.77 22.37
CA ILE A 433 23.37 -2.95 23.47
C ILE A 433 22.03 -2.35 23.09
N VAL A 434 20.97 -3.17 23.11
CA VAL A 434 19.60 -2.74 23.05
C VAL A 434 19.05 -2.63 24.46
N GLU A 435 18.55 -1.45 24.82
CA GLU A 435 17.91 -1.21 26.10
C GLU A 435 16.48 -0.74 25.87
N VAL A 436 15.52 -1.39 26.50
CA VAL A 436 14.08 -1.10 26.41
C VAL A 436 13.51 -0.98 27.81
N THR A 437 12.73 0.07 28.07
CA THR A 437 12.02 0.23 29.36
C THR A 437 10.56 -0.15 29.16
N LEU A 438 10.12 -1.24 29.79
CA LEU A 438 8.75 -1.75 29.73
C LEU A 438 8.16 -1.87 31.14
N PRO A 439 6.83 -1.82 31.32
CA PRO A 439 6.19 -2.15 32.59
C PRO A 439 6.63 -3.53 33.10
N ARG A 440 6.71 -3.67 34.43
CA ARG A 440 7.21 -4.89 35.07
C ARG A 440 6.25 -6.07 34.92
N HIS A 441 6.44 -6.86 33.90
CA HIS A 441 5.72 -8.11 33.62
C HIS A 441 6.71 -9.24 33.37
N LYS A 442 6.20 -10.45 33.17
CA LYS A 442 6.99 -11.57 32.66
C LYS A 442 6.97 -11.55 31.14
N TYR A 443 8.15 -11.42 30.54
CA TYR A 443 8.36 -11.47 29.09
C TYR A 443 9.15 -12.72 28.73
N ASN A 444 8.84 -13.33 27.59
CA ASN A 444 9.52 -14.50 27.02
C ASN A 444 10.32 -14.05 25.77
N PRO A 445 11.45 -13.36 25.95
CA PRO A 445 12.16 -12.72 24.86
C PRO A 445 12.95 -13.70 24.00
N TYR A 446 13.14 -13.36 22.74
CA TYR A 446 14.08 -14.02 21.86
C TYR A 446 14.61 -13.07 20.78
N TRP A 447 15.84 -13.33 20.34
CA TRP A 447 16.42 -12.68 19.18
C TRP A 447 15.99 -13.40 17.91
N VAL A 448 15.79 -12.65 16.83
CA VAL A 448 15.60 -13.17 15.49
C VAL A 448 16.66 -12.56 14.57
N ASN A 449 17.39 -13.38 13.86
CA ASN A 449 18.27 -12.92 12.78
C ASN A 449 17.40 -12.60 11.55
N PRO A 450 17.31 -11.33 11.11
CA PRO A 450 16.38 -10.95 10.05
C PRO A 450 16.79 -11.46 8.66
N SER A 451 18.03 -11.93 8.47
CA SER A 451 18.50 -12.49 7.20
C SER A 451 18.30 -14.00 7.10
N THR A 452 18.41 -14.73 8.21
CA THR A 452 18.33 -16.21 8.23
C THR A 452 17.01 -16.74 8.79
N GLY A 453 16.36 -15.96 9.64
CA GLY A 453 15.20 -16.40 10.44
C GLY A 453 15.57 -17.25 11.64
N GLU A 454 16.86 -17.32 12.03
CA GLU A 454 17.31 -18.00 13.24
C GLU A 454 16.74 -17.31 14.48
N GLU A 455 16.17 -18.11 15.38
CA GLU A 455 15.64 -17.65 16.67
C GLU A 455 16.55 -18.08 17.81
N ILE A 456 16.95 -17.14 18.67
CA ILE A 456 17.79 -17.40 19.85
C ILE A 456 16.98 -17.05 21.09
N PRO A 457 16.41 -18.02 21.79
CA PRO A 457 15.64 -17.79 23.01
C PRO A 457 16.51 -17.18 24.11
N LEU A 458 15.93 -16.27 24.86
CA LEU A 458 16.54 -15.67 26.06
C LEU A 458 15.80 -16.16 27.30
N LYS A 459 16.47 -16.00 28.48
CA LYS A 459 15.80 -16.26 29.75
C LYS A 459 14.68 -15.27 29.98
N ASP A 460 13.60 -15.73 30.61
CA ASP A 460 12.48 -14.86 31.02
C ASP A 460 12.97 -13.61 31.75
N ILE A 461 12.34 -12.50 31.46
CA ILE A 461 12.65 -11.20 32.00
C ILE A 461 11.48 -10.71 32.85
N ARG A 462 11.80 -10.10 34.00
CA ARG A 462 10.81 -9.50 34.91
C ARG A 462 11.24 -8.12 35.43
N THR A 463 12.23 -7.51 34.79
CA THR A 463 12.72 -6.16 35.11
C THR A 463 12.06 -5.13 34.25
N GLU A 464 11.97 -3.89 34.72
CA GLU A 464 11.47 -2.76 33.89
C GLU A 464 12.47 -2.42 32.80
N VAL A 465 13.73 -2.30 33.13
CA VAL A 465 14.80 -2.05 32.16
C VAL A 465 15.33 -3.39 31.66
N ILE A 466 15.21 -3.61 30.37
CA ILE A 466 15.68 -4.79 29.66
C ILE A 466 16.89 -4.38 28.83
N SER A 467 18.10 -4.74 29.25
CA SER A 467 19.33 -4.45 28.51
C SER A 467 19.94 -5.75 27.98
N ARG A 468 20.13 -5.82 26.66
CA ARG A 468 20.65 -7.02 25.98
C ARG A 468 21.66 -6.65 24.91
N GLN A 469 22.79 -7.33 24.90
CA GLN A 469 23.76 -7.28 23.81
C GLN A 469 23.21 -8.08 22.61
N THR A 470 23.39 -7.58 21.38
CA THR A 470 23.14 -8.37 20.17
C THR A 470 23.96 -9.67 20.17
N PRO A 471 23.43 -10.77 19.60
CA PRO A 471 24.11 -12.08 19.61
C PRO A 471 25.48 -12.08 18.95
N ASP A 472 25.73 -11.21 18.00
CA ASP A 472 27.05 -11.01 17.37
C ASP A 472 27.39 -9.52 17.19
N ASN A 473 28.56 -9.24 16.60
CA ASN A 473 29.09 -7.88 16.40
C ASN A 473 29.09 -7.46 14.92
N ILE A 474 28.36 -8.17 14.05
CA ILE A 474 28.38 -7.92 12.60
C ILE A 474 26.99 -7.83 11.97
N SER A 475 25.98 -8.48 12.58
CA SER A 475 24.63 -8.59 12.02
C SER A 475 23.66 -7.59 12.64
N ASP A 476 22.63 -7.25 11.90
CA ASP A 476 21.42 -6.62 12.44
C ASP A 476 20.54 -7.68 13.12
N TRP A 477 19.76 -7.27 14.12
CA TRP A 477 18.97 -8.18 14.94
C TRP A 477 17.61 -7.61 15.32
N VAL A 478 16.61 -8.47 15.39
CA VAL A 478 15.31 -8.16 15.98
C VAL A 478 15.22 -8.77 17.37
N LEU A 479 14.90 -7.97 18.40
CA LEU A 479 14.55 -8.47 19.72
C LEU A 479 13.02 -8.39 19.87
N TYR A 480 12.38 -9.54 20.04
CA TYR A 480 10.95 -9.62 20.26
C TYR A 480 10.65 -9.98 21.73
N LEU A 481 9.73 -9.25 22.33
CA LEU A 481 9.44 -9.25 23.76
C LEU A 481 7.93 -9.48 23.99
N PRO A 482 7.38 -10.69 23.74
CA PRO A 482 6.00 -11.00 24.06
C PRO A 482 5.80 -11.15 25.57
N ARG A 483 4.73 -10.56 26.11
CA ARG A 483 4.32 -10.75 27.51
C ARG A 483 3.64 -12.10 27.65
N GLU A 484 4.13 -12.93 28.61
CA GLU A 484 3.62 -14.28 28.86
C GLU A 484 2.10 -14.28 29.12
N GLY A 485 1.38 -15.12 28.39
CA GLY A 485 -0.06 -15.33 28.52
C GLY A 485 -0.94 -14.16 28.04
N ARG A 486 -0.38 -12.96 27.83
CA ARG A 486 -1.18 -11.80 27.42
C ARG A 486 -1.47 -11.80 25.93
N LYS A 487 -0.45 -12.06 25.10
CA LYS A 487 -0.62 -12.20 23.65
C LYS A 487 -1.65 -13.30 23.32
N GLU A 488 -1.52 -14.46 23.94
CA GLU A 488 -2.40 -15.61 23.74
C GLU A 488 -3.84 -15.31 24.18
N SER A 489 -4.01 -14.62 25.32
CA SER A 489 -5.35 -14.24 25.81
C SER A 489 -6.06 -13.24 24.90
N MET A 490 -5.31 -12.45 24.12
CA MET A 490 -5.82 -11.46 23.18
C MET A 490 -5.89 -11.96 21.73
N ALA A 491 -5.41 -13.16 21.41
CA ALA A 491 -5.27 -13.66 20.05
C ALA A 491 -6.57 -13.64 19.21
N ARG A 492 -7.73 -13.61 19.86
CA ARG A 492 -9.06 -13.59 19.21
C ARG A 492 -9.80 -12.28 19.39
N SER A 493 -9.19 -11.25 19.99
CA SER A 493 -9.84 -9.96 20.19
C SER A 493 -9.37 -8.96 19.13
N TYR A 494 -10.30 -8.53 18.29
CA TYR A 494 -10.08 -7.53 17.26
C TYR A 494 -10.94 -6.31 17.55
N TYR A 495 -10.29 -5.18 17.84
CA TYR A 495 -10.96 -3.94 18.21
C TYR A 495 -10.76 -2.90 17.11
N PHE A 496 -11.58 -2.97 16.05
CA PHE A 496 -11.52 -2.02 14.94
C PHE A 496 -12.60 -0.94 14.98
N GLU A 497 -13.57 -1.07 15.87
CA GLU A 497 -14.67 -0.10 16.02
C GLU A 497 -14.31 1.01 17.02
N SER A 498 -13.37 0.73 17.91
CA SER A 498 -12.79 1.71 18.82
C SER A 498 -11.34 1.98 18.41
N ILE A 499 -10.91 3.21 18.55
CA ILE A 499 -9.51 3.59 18.37
C ILE A 499 -8.70 2.88 19.46
N THR A 500 -7.71 2.09 19.06
CA THR A 500 -6.71 1.56 19.99
C THR A 500 -5.77 2.71 20.33
N PRO A 501 -5.67 3.13 21.60
CA PRO A 501 -4.78 4.22 21.95
C PRO A 501 -3.33 3.79 21.74
N PRO A 502 -2.46 4.69 21.24
CA PRO A 502 -1.04 4.42 21.16
C PRO A 502 -0.44 4.22 22.56
N VAL A 503 0.63 3.43 22.65
CA VAL A 503 1.37 3.22 23.91
C VAL A 503 1.89 4.54 24.46
N GLN A 504 2.34 5.41 23.55
CA GLN A 504 2.77 6.78 23.84
C GLN A 504 2.01 7.71 22.89
N GLU A 505 1.20 8.59 23.44
CA GLU A 505 0.47 9.55 22.61
C GLU A 505 1.43 10.56 21.97
N PRO A 506 1.27 10.88 20.68
CA PRO A 506 2.02 11.94 20.04
C PRO A 506 1.77 13.29 20.72
N GLU A 507 2.82 13.99 21.08
CA GLU A 507 2.76 15.34 21.65
C GLU A 507 3.49 16.30 20.71
N VAL A 508 2.77 17.24 20.11
CA VAL A 508 3.32 18.26 19.21
C VAL A 508 3.41 19.60 19.93
N ASP A 509 4.63 20.17 19.99
CA ASP A 509 4.88 21.48 20.58
C ASP A 509 5.41 22.44 19.50
N VAL A 510 4.59 23.41 19.14
CA VAL A 510 4.93 24.48 18.16
C VAL A 510 5.44 25.74 18.83
N ALA A 511 5.38 25.84 20.15
CA ALA A 511 5.67 27.08 20.89
C ALA A 511 7.08 27.10 21.49
N LYS A 512 7.62 25.96 21.88
CA LYS A 512 8.93 25.89 22.57
C LYS A 512 9.76 24.70 22.09
N THR A 513 10.61 24.95 21.12
CA THR A 513 11.54 23.96 20.63
C THR A 513 12.81 23.90 21.51
N PRO A 514 13.44 22.72 21.67
CA PRO A 514 14.73 22.58 22.35
C PRO A 514 15.91 22.92 21.44
N PHE A 515 15.67 23.56 20.30
CA PHE A 515 16.66 23.96 19.31
C PHE A 515 16.27 25.25 18.62
N ASP A 516 17.26 25.92 18.03
CA ASP A 516 17.11 27.07 17.14
C ASP A 516 17.57 26.69 15.72
N VAL A 517 16.91 27.22 14.70
CA VAL A 517 17.39 27.19 13.31
C VAL A 517 18.38 28.35 13.15
N VAL A 518 19.66 28.03 12.95
CA VAL A 518 20.74 29.04 12.82
C VAL A 518 21.14 29.30 11.38
N ASP A 519 20.92 28.35 10.48
CA ASP A 519 21.10 28.47 9.05
C ASP A 519 19.85 27.92 8.34
N PRO A 520 19.40 28.54 7.23
CA PRO A 520 19.89 29.77 6.62
C PRO A 520 19.56 31.00 7.48
N PRO A 521 20.51 31.92 7.60
CA PRO A 521 20.29 33.18 8.29
C PRO A 521 19.54 34.18 7.38
N GLY A 522 18.87 35.17 8.01
CA GLY A 522 18.19 36.25 7.28
C GLY A 522 16.85 35.82 6.67
N GLU A 523 16.42 36.55 5.64
CA GLU A 523 15.09 36.44 5.01
C GLU A 523 15.16 36.12 3.51
N GLN A 524 16.35 35.79 2.98
CA GLN A 524 16.55 35.53 1.55
C GLN A 524 17.26 34.20 1.32
N LEU A 525 16.86 33.49 0.26
CA LEU A 525 17.43 32.23 -0.17
C LEU A 525 17.77 32.24 -1.65
N SER A 526 19.01 31.88 -2.02
CA SER A 526 19.41 31.74 -3.41
C SER A 526 18.86 30.50 -4.08
N LEU A 527 18.41 30.65 -5.33
CA LEU A 527 17.99 29.53 -6.19
C LEU A 527 19.16 28.88 -6.96
N GLN A 528 20.34 29.57 -7.02
CA GLN A 528 21.45 29.13 -7.85
C GLN A 528 22.37 28.12 -7.17
N THR A 529 22.44 28.16 -5.85
CA THR A 529 23.38 27.32 -5.08
C THR A 529 22.67 26.60 -3.94
N PRO A 530 23.11 25.40 -3.59
CA PRO A 530 22.64 24.73 -2.39
C PRO A 530 22.91 25.61 -1.16
N VAL A 531 21.90 25.76 -0.32
CA VAL A 531 21.95 26.61 0.86
C VAL A 531 22.25 25.78 2.10
N PRO A 532 23.25 26.14 2.93
CA PRO A 532 23.49 25.41 4.15
C PRO A 532 22.30 25.54 5.10
N PHE A 533 21.94 24.41 5.75
CA PHE A 533 20.99 24.41 6.85
C PHE A 533 21.64 23.87 8.10
N LYS A 534 21.25 24.39 9.25
CA LYS A 534 21.78 23.94 10.53
C LYS A 534 20.87 24.32 11.69
N ILE A 535 20.74 23.39 12.62
CA ILE A 535 20.12 23.67 13.93
C ILE A 535 21.19 23.77 15.03
N LYS A 536 20.85 24.46 16.11
CA LYS A 536 21.63 24.50 17.34
C LYS A 536 20.72 24.10 18.50
N LEU A 537 21.11 23.07 19.23
CA LEU A 537 20.38 22.66 20.42
C LEU A 537 20.49 23.76 21.50
N THR A 538 19.36 24.19 22.05
CA THR A 538 19.29 25.10 23.20
C THR A 538 19.32 24.34 24.52
N LYS A 539 18.92 23.05 24.48
CA LYS A 539 19.01 22.09 25.59
C LYS A 539 19.77 20.86 25.13
N ASN A 540 20.77 20.44 25.88
CA ASN A 540 21.54 19.23 25.58
C ASN A 540 21.31 18.21 26.71
N ASN A 541 20.37 17.30 26.51
CA ASN A 541 20.04 16.21 27.42
C ASN A 541 19.84 14.89 26.63
N ARG A 542 19.51 13.80 27.31
CA ARG A 542 19.31 12.49 26.67
C ARG A 542 18.26 12.56 25.55
N ALA A 543 17.14 13.24 25.78
CA ALA A 543 16.05 13.33 24.80
C ALA A 543 16.45 14.08 23.54
N THR A 544 17.29 15.14 23.64
CA THR A 544 17.67 15.98 22.51
C THR A 544 18.91 15.50 21.75
N ARG A 545 19.68 14.55 22.29
CA ARG A 545 20.88 14.01 21.60
C ARG A 545 20.57 13.17 20.38
N ALA A 546 19.38 12.54 20.35
CA ALA A 546 18.95 11.63 19.29
C ALA A 546 17.70 12.16 18.56
N MET A 547 17.62 13.48 18.40
CA MET A 547 16.52 14.08 17.62
C MET A 547 16.63 13.74 16.15
N GLN A 548 15.46 13.57 15.52
CA GLN A 548 15.30 13.35 14.08
C GLN A 548 14.63 14.59 13.48
N TYR A 549 15.04 14.99 12.28
CA TYR A 549 14.63 16.25 11.65
C TYR A 549 14.28 16.04 10.19
N VAL A 550 13.17 16.62 9.76
CA VAL A 550 12.71 16.62 8.37
C VAL A 550 12.39 18.06 7.96
N TRP A 551 12.91 18.48 6.82
CA TRP A 551 12.78 19.83 6.29
C TRP A 551 11.90 19.83 5.06
N TRP A 552 10.79 20.52 5.14
CA TRP A 552 9.85 20.73 4.05
C TRP A 552 9.93 22.16 3.53
N GLY A 553 9.64 22.34 2.25
CA GLY A 553 9.51 23.67 1.65
C GLY A 553 8.22 23.81 0.87
N GLU A 554 7.57 24.95 1.00
CA GLU A 554 6.39 25.32 0.24
C GLU A 554 6.53 26.73 -0.32
N VAL A 555 6.21 26.90 -1.60
CA VAL A 555 6.00 28.22 -2.23
C VAL A 555 4.54 28.29 -2.64
N ILE A 556 3.72 29.00 -1.87
CA ILE A 556 2.26 29.04 -2.06
C ILE A 556 1.88 29.45 -3.50
N SER A 557 2.61 30.43 -4.08
CA SER A 557 2.36 30.88 -5.45
C SER A 557 2.65 29.83 -6.53
N SER A 558 3.40 28.77 -6.22
CA SER A 558 3.66 27.68 -7.16
C SER A 558 2.48 26.71 -7.27
N GLY A 559 1.65 26.62 -6.24
CA GLY A 559 0.57 25.62 -6.14
C GLY A 559 1.03 24.18 -5.91
N GLU A 560 2.33 23.96 -5.65
CA GLU A 560 2.93 22.62 -5.53
C GLU A 560 2.80 22.00 -4.13
N GLY A 561 2.44 22.77 -3.12
CA GLY A 561 2.40 22.33 -1.74
C GLY A 561 3.79 22.04 -1.15
N LEU A 562 3.81 21.34 -0.02
CA LEU A 562 5.05 20.95 0.65
C LEU A 562 5.86 19.95 -0.19
N ARG A 563 7.19 20.14 -0.20
CA ARG A 563 8.16 19.24 -0.80
C ARG A 563 9.28 18.96 0.19
N LEU A 564 9.74 17.70 0.25
CA LEU A 564 10.90 17.33 1.07
C LEU A 564 12.16 17.99 0.52
N LEU A 565 12.86 18.77 1.35
CA LEU A 565 14.08 19.47 0.97
C LEU A 565 15.34 18.85 1.57
N ALA A 566 15.26 18.39 2.82
CA ALA A 566 16.41 17.85 3.52
C ALA A 566 16.00 17.02 4.73
N ILE A 567 16.95 16.22 5.26
CA ILE A 567 16.81 15.40 6.46
C ILE A 567 18.04 15.60 7.34
N GLY A 568 17.84 15.70 8.64
CA GLY A 568 18.91 15.79 9.62
C GLY A 568 19.15 17.17 10.19
N PRO A 569 20.12 17.31 11.11
CA PRO A 569 20.37 18.54 11.87
C PRO A 569 21.20 19.59 11.12
N ALA A 570 21.89 19.20 10.06
CA ALA A 570 22.73 20.10 9.26
C ALA A 570 23.02 19.46 7.89
N GLY A 571 23.25 20.28 6.88
CA GLY A 571 23.58 19.87 5.53
C GLY A 571 23.37 21.00 4.53
N PHE A 572 22.98 20.61 3.31
CA PHE A 572 22.62 21.56 2.26
C PHE A 572 21.23 21.22 1.74
N LEU A 573 20.38 22.23 1.57
CA LEU A 573 19.11 22.13 0.88
C LEU A 573 19.19 22.81 -0.49
N SER A 574 18.45 22.27 -1.44
CA SER A 574 18.25 22.88 -2.75
C SER A 574 16.75 23.06 -2.99
N VAL A 575 16.34 24.24 -3.42
CA VAL A 575 14.94 24.46 -3.76
C VAL A 575 14.64 23.74 -5.08
N PRO A 576 13.71 22.78 -5.11
CA PRO A 576 13.35 22.06 -6.32
C PRO A 576 12.84 23.01 -7.42
N LYS A 577 13.06 22.69 -8.68
CA LYS A 577 12.58 23.51 -9.82
C LYS A 577 11.09 23.78 -9.76
N ALA A 578 10.31 22.84 -9.25
CA ALA A 578 8.86 23.00 -9.07
C ALA A 578 8.50 24.18 -8.14
N LEU A 579 9.33 24.44 -7.14
CA LEU A 579 9.17 25.56 -6.19
C LEU A 579 9.97 26.80 -6.60
N ALA A 580 10.90 26.68 -7.56
CA ALA A 580 11.86 27.74 -7.90
C ALA A 580 11.18 28.87 -8.70
N SER A 581 10.79 29.94 -8.00
CA SER A 581 10.23 31.17 -8.59
C SER A 581 10.95 32.36 -8.01
N PRO A 582 11.77 33.11 -8.81
CA PRO A 582 12.41 34.32 -8.34
C PRO A 582 11.38 35.30 -7.79
N GLY A 583 11.64 35.84 -6.57
CA GLY A 583 10.69 36.68 -5.85
C GLY A 583 9.56 35.93 -5.15
N GLY A 584 9.49 34.60 -5.30
CA GLY A 584 8.54 33.76 -4.56
C GLY A 584 8.86 33.73 -3.07
N ILE A 585 7.85 33.49 -2.26
CA ILE A 585 7.99 33.36 -0.81
C ILE A 585 8.00 31.85 -0.48
N LEU A 586 9.13 31.37 0.03
CA LEU A 586 9.30 30.01 0.52
C LEU A 586 9.01 29.97 2.02
N THR A 587 8.06 29.13 2.43
CA THR A 587 7.94 28.69 3.80
C THR A 587 8.79 27.43 3.97
N LEU A 588 9.83 27.52 4.78
CA LEU A 588 10.66 26.39 5.19
C LEU A 588 10.15 25.88 6.51
N ARG A 589 9.54 24.69 6.49
CA ARG A 589 9.02 24.01 7.67
C ARG A 589 10.02 22.98 8.16
N LEU A 590 10.36 23.03 9.42
CA LEU A 590 11.13 22.01 10.11
C LEU A 590 10.22 21.24 11.07
N GLU A 591 10.03 19.98 10.81
CA GLU A 591 9.41 19.02 11.71
C GLU A 591 10.48 18.17 12.37
N ALA A 592 10.36 17.94 13.67
CA ALA A 592 11.35 17.18 14.41
C ALA A 592 10.70 16.37 15.53
N ILE A 593 11.32 15.24 15.86
CA ILE A 593 10.97 14.46 17.07
C ILE A 593 12.21 14.27 17.94
N ASN A 594 11.98 14.25 19.25
CA ASN A 594 13.04 13.90 20.19
C ASN A 594 13.07 12.38 20.47
N ALA A 595 14.05 11.94 21.26
CA ALA A 595 14.20 10.53 21.61
C ALA A 595 13.02 9.91 22.38
N ASN A 596 12.08 10.72 22.87
CA ASN A 596 10.87 10.27 23.56
C ASN A 596 9.62 10.36 22.68
N GLY A 597 9.77 10.67 21.40
CA GLY A 597 8.64 10.79 20.46
C GLY A 597 7.89 12.12 20.52
N LYS A 598 8.31 13.08 21.39
CA LYS A 598 7.71 14.42 21.38
C LYS A 598 8.08 15.14 20.11
N ALA A 599 7.06 15.66 19.40
CA ALA A 599 7.19 16.34 18.12
C ALA A 599 7.28 17.86 18.28
N TYR A 600 7.95 18.50 17.36
CA TYR A 600 8.17 19.94 17.30
C TYR A 600 8.06 20.44 15.87
N GLU A 601 7.45 21.61 15.66
CA GLU A 601 7.35 22.25 14.36
C GLU A 601 7.84 23.71 14.44
N ILE A 602 8.61 24.15 13.43
CA ILE A 602 9.00 25.54 13.23
C ILE A 602 8.88 25.92 11.77
N ASP A 603 8.23 27.04 11.49
CA ASP A 603 8.20 27.65 10.17
C ASP A 603 9.17 28.86 10.11
N ARG A 604 9.87 28.97 8.97
CA ARG A 604 10.69 30.13 8.58
C ARG A 604 10.31 30.57 7.18
N VAL A 605 10.26 31.89 6.96
CA VAL A 605 9.83 32.45 5.69
C VAL A 605 11.02 33.14 5.02
N TYR A 606 11.22 32.86 3.74
CA TYR A 606 12.31 33.37 2.93
C TYR A 606 11.79 33.90 1.59
N THR A 607 12.42 34.98 1.10
CA THR A 607 12.24 35.44 -0.28
C THR A 607 13.26 34.76 -1.18
N LEU A 608 12.81 34.12 -2.25
CA LEU A 608 13.68 33.42 -3.22
C LEU A 608 14.35 34.45 -4.14
N THR A 609 15.68 34.41 -4.20
CA THR A 609 16.49 35.28 -5.07
C THR A 609 17.14 34.45 -6.18
N PRO A 610 17.39 35.08 -7.37
CA PRO A 610 18.04 34.40 -8.49
C PRO A 610 19.36 33.75 -8.15
#